data_2af729e518957940f749bb908fef4be4
#
_entry.id   2af729e518957940f749bb908fef4be4
#
_cell.length_a   1.000
_cell.length_b   1.000
_cell.length_c   1.000
_cell.angle_alpha   90.00
_cell.angle_beta   90.00
_cell.angle_gamma   90.00
#
_symmetry.space_group_name_H-M   'P 1'
#
loop_
_entity.id
_entity.type
_entity.pdbx_description
1 polymer ?
#
loop_
_entity_poly.entity_id
_entity_poly.type
_entity_poly.pdbx_seq_one_letter_code
_entity_poly.pdbx_strand_id
1 'polypeptide(L)'
;MSEKRLQKREEISDEYKWKLEDMYETDELWEAECEKASQLAEKLSGFKGHLADSAATLLDFFKKQDELSYYLERIVVYANERSHQDTAVSKYQAYVSKAETLTVQASGALAFASPEILQIDDKRLESFYSESNELMHYKRAIDEIMRQKEHTLSAAEENILAQCGEMAAAPENIFSMFNNADIKFPYITDVEGNKIRITHGNFIDFLSSKDRSLRKQVFRGVYDSYKKWSNTVSMMYISKLKNDTFYARVRKYDSARAMYLSGGDIPESVYDNLIETVHAHLPALHRYMSLRKKLLGVEHLHMYDLFAPIVDNVQTTYTYDEAKKLVAKALEPMGDEYVSILKSGMESGWIDVYENENKRSGAYSWGAYGTHPYVLLNYADNLDSVFTLAHEMGHAMHTYYSNEHQSITYAGYLIFVAEVASTCNESLLMHYMLEHCEDENERKYLMTHFLDGFRTTLFRQAQFAEFEHIAHRKMQKGEPVTKDVLNELWHELNVQYYGPDMRVDDEISYEWMRIPHFYTPYYVYQYSTGYSAAVAFSKKILEEGKPAVDKYIGNFLCGGCSKNPIELLRSAGVDMSTPKPVDDALNVFEDYLKQFEAATK
;
A
#
# COMPACT_ATOMS: atom_id res chain seq x y z
N MET A 1 -17.53 -26.72 -22.33
CA MET A 1 -17.28 -25.29 -22.58
C MET A 1 -15.97 -25.19 -23.34
N SER A 2 -15.92 -24.51 -24.50
CA SER A 2 -14.65 -24.27 -25.17
C SER A 2 -13.81 -23.38 -24.23
N GLU A 3 -12.60 -23.79 -23.88
CA GLU A 3 -11.65 -22.93 -23.18
C GLU A 3 -11.54 -21.63 -23.98
N LYS A 4 -11.94 -20.51 -23.38
CA LYS A 4 -11.80 -19.18 -23.97
C LYS A 4 -10.30 -18.88 -23.89
N ARG A 5 -9.58 -19.00 -25.00
CA ARG A 5 -8.15 -18.66 -25.09
C ARG A 5 -7.98 -17.18 -24.73
N LEU A 6 -6.99 -16.85 -23.92
CA LEU A 6 -6.57 -15.46 -23.72
C LEU A 6 -6.16 -14.85 -25.08
N GLN A 7 -6.52 -13.60 -25.28
CA GLN A 7 -6.11 -12.84 -26.45
C GLN A 7 -4.62 -12.56 -26.37
N LYS A 8 -3.96 -12.52 -27.52
CA LYS A 8 -2.60 -11.98 -27.60
C LYS A 8 -2.68 -10.46 -27.59
N ARG A 9 -1.56 -9.81 -27.21
CA ARG A 9 -1.51 -8.34 -27.12
C ARG A 9 -1.86 -7.66 -28.45
N GLU A 10 -1.43 -8.19 -29.59
CA GLU A 10 -1.76 -7.66 -30.91
C GLU A 10 -3.24 -7.78 -31.27
N GLU A 11 -4.00 -8.63 -30.60
CA GLU A 11 -5.44 -8.82 -30.79
C GLU A 11 -6.29 -7.82 -29.97
N ILE A 12 -5.67 -7.12 -28.98
CA ILE A 12 -6.32 -6.05 -28.22
C ILE A 12 -6.33 -4.78 -29.08
N SER A 13 -7.45 -4.07 -29.13
CA SER A 13 -7.55 -2.78 -29.81
C SER A 13 -6.65 -1.72 -29.16
N ASP A 14 -6.05 -0.85 -29.96
CA ASP A 14 -5.12 0.17 -29.49
C ASP A 14 -5.75 1.18 -28.53
N GLU A 15 -7.06 1.39 -28.63
CA GLU A 15 -7.81 2.25 -27.69
C GLU A 15 -7.83 1.74 -26.23
N TYR A 16 -7.51 0.45 -26.02
CA TYR A 16 -7.45 -0.20 -24.70
C TYR A 16 -6.00 -0.46 -24.25
N LYS A 17 -5.03 0.16 -24.89
CA LYS A 17 -3.60 0.06 -24.56
C LYS A 17 -3.08 1.41 -24.10
N TRP A 18 -2.19 1.38 -23.14
CA TRP A 18 -1.42 2.57 -22.79
C TRP A 18 -0.43 2.97 -23.87
N LYS A 19 -0.05 4.26 -23.90
CA LYS A 19 0.86 4.83 -24.90
C LYS A 19 2.22 5.13 -24.30
N LEU A 20 3.06 4.12 -24.17
CA LEU A 20 4.42 4.28 -23.65
C LEU A 20 5.31 5.12 -24.57
N GLU A 21 4.90 5.28 -25.82
CA GLU A 21 5.52 6.15 -26.82
C GLU A 21 5.48 7.63 -26.39
N ASP A 22 4.56 8.03 -25.50
CA ASP A 22 4.51 9.36 -24.92
C ASP A 22 5.69 9.61 -23.95
N MET A 23 6.32 8.54 -23.40
CA MET A 23 7.53 8.62 -22.59
C MET A 23 8.80 8.56 -23.43
N TYR A 24 8.90 7.56 -24.29
CA TYR A 24 9.97 7.42 -25.31
C TYR A 24 9.35 6.97 -26.63
N GLU A 25 9.44 7.83 -27.63
CA GLU A 25 8.92 7.56 -28.96
C GLU A 25 9.51 6.27 -29.58
N THR A 26 10.77 5.98 -29.25
CA THR A 26 11.47 4.75 -29.68
C THR A 26 12.37 4.19 -28.57
N ASP A 27 12.66 2.89 -28.67
CA ASP A 27 13.58 2.20 -27.75
C ASP A 27 15.02 2.75 -27.82
N GLU A 28 15.45 3.30 -28.95
CA GLU A 28 16.76 3.91 -29.11
C GLU A 28 16.91 5.20 -28.30
N LEU A 29 15.81 5.96 -28.11
CA LEU A 29 15.81 7.15 -27.24
C LEU A 29 15.96 6.74 -25.78
N TRP A 30 15.32 5.65 -25.34
CA TRP A 30 15.50 5.09 -24.03
C TRP A 30 16.96 4.65 -23.80
N GLU A 31 17.57 3.97 -24.77
CA GLU A 31 18.98 3.55 -24.67
C GLU A 31 19.94 4.74 -24.57
N ALA A 32 19.70 5.79 -25.36
CA ALA A 32 20.49 7.01 -25.31
C ALA A 32 20.36 7.73 -23.96
N GLU A 33 19.19 7.69 -23.32
CA GLU A 33 18.97 8.27 -21.98
C GLU A 33 19.66 7.43 -20.90
N CYS A 34 19.72 6.11 -21.01
CA CYS A 34 20.53 5.27 -20.13
C CYS A 34 22.01 5.67 -20.13
N GLU A 35 22.57 5.99 -21.30
CA GLU A 35 23.97 6.44 -21.41
C GLU A 35 24.16 7.81 -20.73
N LYS A 36 23.23 8.75 -20.91
CA LYS A 36 23.27 10.06 -20.22
C LYS A 36 23.22 9.91 -18.72
N ALA A 37 22.31 9.07 -18.20
CA ALA A 37 22.19 8.81 -16.78
C ALA A 37 23.48 8.20 -16.20
N SER A 38 24.09 7.25 -16.89
CA SER A 38 25.37 6.65 -16.48
C SER A 38 26.51 7.69 -16.41
N GLN A 39 26.64 8.54 -17.44
CA GLN A 39 27.65 9.60 -17.47
C GLN A 39 27.41 10.67 -16.38
N LEU A 40 26.16 10.97 -16.09
CA LEU A 40 25.79 11.92 -15.03
C LEU A 40 26.08 11.36 -13.64
N ALA A 41 25.79 10.09 -13.39
CA ALA A 41 26.15 9.41 -12.15
C ALA A 41 27.68 9.41 -11.91
N GLU A 42 28.48 9.18 -12.96
CA GLU A 42 29.94 9.29 -12.86
C GLU A 42 30.38 10.73 -12.51
N LYS A 43 29.81 11.76 -13.15
CA LYS A 43 30.11 13.16 -12.83
C LYS A 43 29.73 13.50 -11.39
N LEU A 44 28.61 13.00 -10.88
CA LEU A 44 28.17 13.21 -9.51
C LEU A 44 29.13 12.59 -8.48
N SER A 45 29.75 11.46 -8.79
CA SER A 45 30.78 10.87 -7.91
C SER A 45 31.98 11.79 -7.69
N GLY A 46 32.23 12.72 -8.60
CA GLY A 46 33.27 13.74 -8.48
C GLY A 46 33.03 14.81 -7.40
N PHE A 47 31.82 14.92 -6.85
CA PHE A 47 31.53 15.81 -5.71
C PHE A 47 31.98 15.24 -4.36
N LYS A 48 32.41 13.97 -4.33
CA LYS A 48 32.85 13.32 -3.09
C LYS A 48 33.97 14.09 -2.43
N GLY A 49 33.78 14.46 -1.16
CA GLY A 49 34.71 15.26 -0.36
C GLY A 49 34.56 16.78 -0.55
N HIS A 50 33.59 17.23 -1.34
CA HIS A 50 33.44 18.63 -1.72
C HIS A 50 32.10 19.29 -1.36
N LEU A 51 31.12 18.55 -0.83
CA LEU A 51 29.78 19.10 -0.56
C LEU A 51 29.77 20.23 0.47
N ALA A 52 30.77 20.28 1.35
CA ALA A 52 30.93 21.32 2.36
C ALA A 52 31.77 22.52 1.89
N ASP A 53 32.30 22.52 0.65
CA ASP A 53 33.22 23.56 0.17
C ASP A 53 32.52 24.92 0.03
N SER A 54 31.33 24.94 -0.60
CA SER A 54 30.55 26.17 -0.79
C SER A 54 29.05 25.88 -1.03
N ALA A 55 28.21 26.91 -0.80
CA ALA A 55 26.80 26.88 -1.16
C ALA A 55 26.57 26.56 -2.64
N ALA A 56 27.43 27.09 -3.53
CA ALA A 56 27.36 26.85 -4.96
C ALA A 56 27.66 25.38 -5.33
N THR A 57 28.61 24.74 -4.66
CA THR A 57 28.96 23.33 -4.88
C THR A 57 27.81 22.42 -4.43
N LEU A 58 27.25 22.67 -3.25
CA LEU A 58 26.11 21.89 -2.73
C LEU A 58 24.87 22.05 -3.61
N LEU A 59 24.59 23.26 -4.08
CA LEU A 59 23.48 23.53 -5.00
C LEU A 59 23.67 22.82 -6.35
N ASP A 60 24.87 22.86 -6.92
CA ASP A 60 25.18 22.20 -8.20
C ASP A 60 25.04 20.68 -8.08
N PHE A 61 25.43 20.10 -6.94
CA PHE A 61 25.22 18.69 -6.63
C PHE A 61 23.72 18.35 -6.67
N PHE A 62 22.87 19.05 -5.92
CA PHE A 62 21.43 18.77 -5.88
C PHE A 62 20.75 18.94 -7.24
N LYS A 63 21.10 19.98 -7.99
CA LYS A 63 20.57 20.18 -9.36
C LYS A 63 20.91 19.01 -10.30
N LYS A 64 22.13 18.50 -10.21
CA LYS A 64 22.53 17.32 -11.00
C LYS A 64 21.92 16.02 -10.48
N GLN A 65 21.68 15.91 -9.19
CA GLN A 65 20.96 14.81 -8.61
C GLN A 65 19.50 14.78 -9.10
N ASP A 66 18.83 15.94 -9.15
CA ASP A 66 17.48 16.04 -9.73
C ASP A 66 17.45 15.63 -11.21
N GLU A 67 18.44 16.06 -11.99
CA GLU A 67 18.57 15.67 -13.40
C GLU A 67 18.77 14.15 -13.53
N LEU A 68 19.59 13.55 -12.66
CA LEU A 68 19.79 12.09 -12.64
C LEU A 68 18.50 11.35 -12.26
N SER A 69 17.78 11.83 -11.24
CA SER A 69 16.50 11.25 -10.81
C SER A 69 15.48 11.30 -11.94
N TYR A 70 15.40 12.39 -12.69
CA TYR A 70 14.54 12.53 -13.86
C TYR A 70 14.81 11.44 -14.93
N TYR A 71 16.08 11.18 -15.22
CA TYR A 71 16.41 10.11 -16.16
C TYR A 71 16.11 8.73 -15.59
N LEU A 72 16.49 8.46 -14.34
CA LEU A 72 16.34 7.14 -13.75
C LEU A 72 14.88 6.73 -13.59
N GLU A 73 14.00 7.64 -13.16
CA GLU A 73 12.56 7.34 -13.04
C GLU A 73 11.99 6.91 -14.39
N ARG A 74 12.22 7.67 -15.44
CA ARG A 74 11.74 7.38 -16.80
C ARG A 74 12.31 6.06 -17.34
N ILE A 75 13.61 5.83 -17.14
CA ILE A 75 14.29 4.61 -17.57
C ILE A 75 13.68 3.38 -16.90
N VAL A 76 13.46 3.44 -15.57
CA VAL A 76 12.93 2.33 -14.79
C VAL A 76 11.46 2.07 -15.12
N VAL A 77 10.65 3.11 -15.18
CA VAL A 77 9.20 3.00 -15.46
C VAL A 77 9.00 2.41 -16.85
N TYR A 78 9.61 2.98 -17.88
CA TYR A 78 9.47 2.49 -19.24
C TYR A 78 9.88 1.01 -19.42
N ALA A 79 11.04 0.64 -18.89
CA ALA A 79 11.53 -0.74 -19.00
C ALA A 79 10.56 -1.74 -18.38
N ASN A 80 10.05 -1.43 -17.18
CA ASN A 80 9.10 -2.28 -16.48
C ASN A 80 7.74 -2.34 -17.18
N GLU A 81 7.19 -1.21 -17.59
CA GLU A 81 5.88 -1.17 -18.25
C GLU A 81 5.89 -1.86 -19.60
N ARG A 82 6.97 -1.73 -20.38
CA ARG A 82 7.18 -2.55 -21.59
C ARG A 82 7.22 -4.04 -21.28
N SER A 83 7.89 -4.44 -20.20
CA SER A 83 7.92 -5.84 -19.75
C SER A 83 6.55 -6.32 -19.26
N HIS A 84 5.79 -5.48 -18.58
CA HIS A 84 4.49 -5.84 -18.02
C HIS A 84 3.38 -6.06 -19.06
N GLN A 85 3.53 -5.51 -20.26
CA GLN A 85 2.62 -5.77 -21.39
C GLN A 85 2.64 -7.23 -21.84
N ASP A 86 3.82 -7.84 -21.85
CA ASP A 86 4.09 -9.23 -22.16
C ASP A 86 5.43 -9.64 -21.53
N THR A 87 5.34 -10.33 -20.41
CA THR A 87 6.52 -10.71 -19.60
C THR A 87 7.41 -11.76 -20.27
N ALA A 88 6.97 -12.37 -21.37
CA ALA A 88 7.75 -13.36 -22.11
C ALA A 88 8.71 -12.71 -23.16
N VAL A 89 8.62 -11.40 -23.39
CA VAL A 89 9.48 -10.69 -24.36
C VAL A 89 10.87 -10.47 -23.80
N SER A 90 11.84 -11.28 -24.22
CA SER A 90 13.23 -11.26 -23.71
C SER A 90 13.92 -9.90 -23.87
N LYS A 91 13.56 -9.12 -24.89
CA LYS A 91 14.10 -7.76 -25.10
C LYS A 91 13.80 -6.87 -23.89
N TYR A 92 12.55 -6.86 -23.43
CA TYR A 92 12.12 -6.00 -22.32
C TYR A 92 12.53 -6.54 -20.95
N GLN A 93 12.70 -7.86 -20.80
CA GLN A 93 13.39 -8.44 -19.65
C GLN A 93 14.84 -7.92 -19.53
N ALA A 94 15.55 -7.81 -20.66
CA ALA A 94 16.90 -7.25 -20.68
C ALA A 94 16.91 -5.74 -20.36
N TYR A 95 15.87 -5.01 -20.76
CA TYR A 95 15.72 -3.58 -20.41
C TYR A 95 15.52 -3.39 -18.91
N VAL A 96 14.68 -4.21 -18.27
CA VAL A 96 14.49 -4.19 -16.79
C VAL A 96 15.83 -4.44 -16.10
N SER A 97 16.58 -5.48 -16.50
CA SER A 97 17.88 -5.79 -15.90
C SER A 97 18.91 -4.65 -16.10
N LYS A 98 18.91 -3.99 -17.27
CA LYS A 98 19.77 -2.83 -17.55
C LYS A 98 19.40 -1.64 -16.67
N ALA A 99 18.10 -1.34 -16.53
CA ALA A 99 17.60 -0.27 -15.67
C ALA A 99 17.94 -0.50 -14.20
N GLU A 100 17.76 -1.72 -13.69
CA GLU A 100 18.14 -2.11 -12.32
C GLU A 100 19.64 -1.94 -12.09
N THR A 101 20.48 -2.41 -13.02
CA THR A 101 21.94 -2.28 -12.93
C THR A 101 22.35 -0.80 -12.88
N LEU A 102 21.76 0.03 -13.74
CA LEU A 102 22.04 1.47 -13.77
C LEU A 102 21.63 2.16 -12.46
N THR A 103 20.46 1.80 -11.91
CA THR A 103 19.98 2.31 -10.62
C THR A 103 20.93 1.95 -9.48
N VAL A 104 21.43 0.72 -9.44
CA VAL A 104 22.42 0.28 -8.44
C VAL A 104 23.74 1.05 -8.59
N GLN A 105 24.21 1.25 -9.81
CA GLN A 105 25.42 2.03 -10.09
C GLN A 105 25.26 3.49 -9.66
N ALA A 106 24.15 4.12 -10.00
CA ALA A 106 23.83 5.50 -9.60
C ALA A 106 23.74 5.65 -8.07
N SER A 107 23.06 4.72 -7.41
CA SER A 107 22.98 4.69 -5.92
C SER A 107 24.36 4.54 -5.29
N GLY A 108 25.20 3.69 -5.83
CA GLY A 108 26.60 3.53 -5.39
C GLY A 108 27.45 4.81 -5.56
N ALA A 109 27.28 5.49 -6.71
CA ALA A 109 27.94 6.75 -7.01
C ALA A 109 27.55 7.88 -6.05
N LEU A 110 26.32 7.87 -5.53
CA LEU A 110 25.76 8.88 -4.60
C LEU A 110 25.87 8.52 -3.12
N ALA A 111 26.33 7.33 -2.78
CA ALA A 111 26.35 6.83 -1.39
C ALA A 111 27.16 7.71 -0.40
N PHE A 112 28.07 8.54 -0.89
CA PHE A 112 28.83 9.48 -0.09
C PHE A 112 28.04 10.70 0.39
N ALA A 113 26.94 11.06 -0.30
CA ALA A 113 26.28 12.36 -0.15
C ALA A 113 25.68 12.56 1.25
N SER A 114 24.83 11.64 1.72
CA SER A 114 24.25 11.76 3.06
C SER A 114 25.29 11.79 4.18
N PRO A 115 26.31 10.91 4.21
CA PRO A 115 27.38 11.01 5.19
C PRO A 115 28.15 12.33 5.18
N GLU A 116 28.38 12.93 4.01
CA GLU A 116 29.07 14.23 3.93
C GLU A 116 28.18 15.38 4.39
N ILE A 117 26.90 15.39 3.99
CA ILE A 117 25.94 16.40 4.42
C ILE A 117 25.78 16.36 5.95
N LEU A 118 25.72 15.19 6.57
CA LEU A 118 25.65 15.01 8.03
C LEU A 118 26.85 15.60 8.78
N GLN A 119 28.01 15.73 8.11
CA GLN A 119 29.22 16.32 8.70
C GLN A 119 29.26 17.84 8.57
N ILE A 120 28.39 18.45 7.77
CA ILE A 120 28.32 19.92 7.67
C ILE A 120 27.78 20.47 9.00
N ASP A 121 28.50 21.46 9.54
CA ASP A 121 28.07 22.16 10.75
C ASP A 121 26.81 22.99 10.49
N ASP A 122 25.88 23.03 11.44
CA ASP A 122 24.60 23.72 11.29
C ASP A 122 24.79 25.21 10.94
N LYS A 123 25.80 25.88 11.54
CA LYS A 123 26.12 27.29 11.21
C LYS A 123 26.62 27.43 9.78
N ARG A 124 27.32 26.42 9.27
CA ARG A 124 27.78 26.40 7.89
C ARG A 124 26.60 26.25 6.91
N LEU A 125 25.63 25.37 7.22
CA LEU A 125 24.41 25.24 6.43
C LEU A 125 23.59 26.54 6.44
N GLU A 126 23.43 27.18 7.58
CA GLU A 126 22.76 28.49 7.68
C GLU A 126 23.48 29.57 6.86
N SER A 127 24.81 29.57 6.83
CA SER A 127 25.59 30.45 5.93
C SER A 127 25.27 30.15 4.47
N PHE A 128 25.25 28.87 4.08
CA PHE A 128 24.93 28.46 2.71
C PHE A 128 23.53 28.89 2.27
N TYR A 129 22.52 28.77 3.14
CA TYR A 129 21.16 29.26 2.86
C TYR A 129 21.12 30.77 2.70
N SER A 130 21.94 31.50 3.49
CA SER A 130 22.04 32.96 3.38
C SER A 130 22.75 33.43 2.10
N GLU A 131 23.69 32.63 1.60
CA GLU A 131 24.45 32.88 0.37
C GLU A 131 23.67 32.52 -0.91
N SER A 132 22.79 31.53 -0.84
CA SER A 132 22.04 31.00 -2.01
C SER A 132 20.57 30.78 -1.70
N ASN A 133 19.73 31.67 -2.21
CA ASN A 133 18.28 31.52 -2.10
C ASN A 133 17.75 30.28 -2.87
N GLU A 134 18.43 29.85 -3.94
CA GLU A 134 18.06 28.62 -4.66
C GLU A 134 18.32 27.36 -3.82
N LEU A 135 19.32 27.36 -2.93
CA LEU A 135 19.59 26.24 -2.04
C LEU A 135 18.48 26.05 -0.98
N MET A 136 17.72 27.10 -0.67
CA MET A 136 16.53 27.00 0.20
C MET A 136 15.48 26.05 -0.34
N HIS A 137 15.44 25.85 -1.67
CA HIS A 137 14.56 24.85 -2.28
C HIS A 137 14.86 23.44 -1.74
N TYR A 138 16.12 23.11 -1.48
CA TYR A 138 16.57 21.80 -1.00
C TYR A 138 16.63 21.71 0.53
N LYS A 139 16.27 22.80 1.25
CA LYS A 139 16.37 22.82 2.72
C LYS A 139 15.66 21.64 3.37
N ARG A 140 14.42 21.35 2.94
CA ARG A 140 13.68 20.20 3.49
C ARG A 140 14.40 18.88 3.23
N ALA A 141 14.91 18.63 2.04
CA ALA A 141 15.65 17.40 1.72
C ALA A 141 16.92 17.28 2.60
N ILE A 142 17.61 18.41 2.83
CA ILE A 142 18.76 18.46 3.73
C ILE A 142 18.35 18.24 5.19
N ASP A 143 17.27 18.87 5.65
CA ASP A 143 16.73 18.70 7.02
C ASP A 143 16.35 17.23 7.29
N GLU A 144 15.78 16.52 6.31
CA GLU A 144 15.47 15.08 6.44
C GLU A 144 16.75 14.23 6.59
N ILE A 145 17.83 14.57 5.89
CA ILE A 145 19.13 13.94 6.08
C ILE A 145 19.66 14.27 7.49
N MET A 146 19.63 15.55 7.89
CA MET A 146 20.16 16.02 9.18
C MET A 146 19.41 15.41 10.37
N ARG A 147 18.10 15.12 10.23
CA ARG A 147 17.29 14.44 11.24
C ARG A 147 17.85 13.05 11.60
N GLN A 148 18.54 12.40 10.68
CA GLN A 148 19.17 11.09 10.93
C GLN A 148 20.53 11.18 11.69
N LYS A 149 21.03 12.40 11.98
CA LYS A 149 22.37 12.63 12.55
C LYS A 149 22.60 11.90 13.87
N GLU A 150 21.62 11.92 14.78
CA GLU A 150 21.72 11.27 16.09
C GLU A 150 21.69 9.73 16.00
N HIS A 151 21.15 9.20 14.90
CA HIS A 151 20.96 7.77 14.63
C HIS A 151 22.00 7.21 13.67
N THR A 152 22.89 8.05 13.16
CA THR A 152 24.01 7.66 12.31
C THR A 152 25.24 7.41 13.15
N LEU A 153 25.90 6.28 12.92
CA LEU A 153 27.08 5.85 13.64
C LEU A 153 28.38 6.31 12.93
N SER A 154 29.53 5.93 13.47
CA SER A 154 30.79 6.17 12.77
C SER A 154 30.85 5.38 11.46
N ALA A 155 31.64 5.86 10.49
CA ALA A 155 31.78 5.19 9.19
C ALA A 155 32.22 3.72 9.31
N ALA A 156 33.04 3.38 10.32
CA ALA A 156 33.46 2.00 10.55
C ALA A 156 32.29 1.12 11.06
N GLU A 157 31.46 1.64 11.96
CA GLU A 157 30.29 0.95 12.49
C GLU A 157 29.20 0.80 11.42
N GLU A 158 28.93 1.86 10.62
CA GLU A 158 27.99 1.79 9.49
C GLU A 158 28.43 0.75 8.45
N ASN A 159 29.73 0.65 8.17
CA ASN A 159 30.24 -0.38 7.27
C ASN A 159 30.03 -1.80 7.83
N ILE A 160 30.18 -2.01 9.14
CA ILE A 160 29.87 -3.29 9.77
C ILE A 160 28.37 -3.60 9.67
N LEU A 161 27.49 -2.62 9.98
CA LEU A 161 26.04 -2.81 9.88
C LEU A 161 25.59 -3.09 8.44
N ALA A 162 26.20 -2.43 7.45
CA ALA A 162 25.91 -2.70 6.05
C ALA A 162 26.25 -4.15 5.66
N GLN A 163 27.41 -4.66 6.12
CA GLN A 163 27.78 -6.07 5.90
C GLN A 163 26.87 -7.06 6.65
N CYS A 164 26.28 -6.64 7.79
CA CYS A 164 25.30 -7.45 8.51
C CYS A 164 23.93 -7.49 7.82
N GLY A 165 23.65 -6.61 6.84
CA GLY A 165 22.35 -6.48 6.18
C GLY A 165 21.85 -7.77 5.56
N GLU A 166 22.72 -8.54 4.91
CA GLU A 166 22.38 -9.84 4.33
C GLU A 166 21.95 -10.87 5.40
N MET A 167 22.63 -10.91 6.54
CA MET A 167 22.24 -11.75 7.67
C MET A 167 20.91 -11.26 8.30
N ALA A 168 20.72 -9.95 8.35
CA ALA A 168 19.52 -9.34 8.88
C ALA A 168 18.27 -9.64 8.03
N ALA A 169 18.42 -9.80 6.72
CA ALA A 169 17.35 -10.19 5.80
C ALA A 169 17.01 -11.71 5.87
N ALA A 170 17.87 -12.53 6.48
CA ALA A 170 17.70 -13.98 6.47
C ALA A 170 16.34 -14.48 7.02
N PRO A 171 15.78 -13.94 8.13
CA PRO A 171 14.46 -14.38 8.63
C PRO A 171 13.34 -14.21 7.62
N GLU A 172 13.31 -13.09 6.91
CA GLU A 172 12.33 -12.80 5.85
C GLU A 172 12.53 -13.71 4.64
N ASN A 173 13.78 -13.86 4.18
CA ASN A 173 14.11 -14.71 3.03
C ASN A 173 13.75 -16.18 3.30
N ILE A 174 14.04 -16.70 4.51
CA ILE A 174 13.68 -18.06 4.90
C ILE A 174 12.16 -18.21 4.98
N PHE A 175 11.47 -17.23 5.55
CA PHE A 175 10.00 -17.22 5.58
C PHE A 175 9.42 -17.21 4.17
N SER A 176 9.91 -16.37 3.28
CA SER A 176 9.44 -16.29 1.89
C SER A 176 9.61 -17.63 1.17
N MET A 177 10.76 -18.28 1.32
CA MET A 177 11.02 -19.59 0.72
C MET A 177 10.10 -20.67 1.32
N PHE A 178 9.97 -20.70 2.64
CA PHE A 178 9.04 -21.63 3.31
C PHE A 178 7.60 -21.41 2.87
N ASN A 179 7.12 -20.15 2.89
CA ASN A 179 5.73 -19.81 2.63
C ASN A 179 5.32 -20.02 1.16
N ASN A 180 6.21 -19.72 0.23
CA ASN A 180 5.89 -19.75 -1.20
C ASN A 180 6.26 -21.09 -1.87
N ALA A 181 7.32 -21.77 -1.38
CA ALA A 181 7.85 -22.97 -2.03
C ALA A 181 7.62 -24.25 -1.24
N ASP A 182 7.85 -24.27 0.09
CA ASP A 182 7.95 -25.51 0.85
C ASP A 182 6.62 -25.94 1.47
N ILE A 183 5.81 -25.01 2.00
CA ILE A 183 4.54 -25.37 2.63
C ILE A 183 3.59 -25.98 1.61
N LYS A 184 2.98 -27.10 1.99
CA LYS A 184 2.01 -27.79 1.13
C LYS A 184 0.70 -27.94 1.87
N PHE A 185 -0.35 -27.38 1.28
CA PHE A 185 -1.71 -27.55 1.77
C PHE A 185 -2.34 -28.85 1.25
N PRO A 186 -3.31 -29.41 1.99
CA PRO A 186 -3.98 -30.64 1.59
C PRO A 186 -4.87 -30.45 0.37
N TYR A 187 -5.30 -31.56 -0.19
CA TYR A 187 -6.43 -31.63 -1.10
C TYR A 187 -7.72 -31.66 -0.30
N ILE A 188 -8.72 -30.96 -0.78
CA ILE A 188 -10.11 -31.02 -0.30
C ILE A 188 -11.01 -31.60 -1.38
N THR A 189 -12.22 -31.93 -0.99
CA THR A 189 -13.26 -32.36 -1.95
C THR A 189 -14.28 -31.22 -2.03
N ASP A 190 -14.50 -30.69 -3.25
CA ASP A 190 -15.52 -29.69 -3.49
C ASP A 190 -16.94 -30.27 -3.48
N VAL A 191 -17.94 -29.40 -3.72
CA VAL A 191 -19.36 -29.79 -3.76
C VAL A 191 -19.71 -30.76 -4.91
N GLU A 192 -18.86 -30.79 -5.94
CA GLU A 192 -19.03 -31.63 -7.14
C GLU A 192 -18.30 -32.96 -6.99
N GLY A 193 -17.56 -33.16 -5.90
CA GLY A 193 -16.77 -34.36 -5.63
C GLY A 193 -15.35 -34.35 -6.21
N ASN A 194 -14.91 -33.22 -6.77
CA ASN A 194 -13.58 -33.07 -7.33
C ASN A 194 -12.54 -32.88 -6.21
N LYS A 195 -11.35 -33.47 -6.39
CA LYS A 195 -10.22 -33.19 -5.52
C LYS A 195 -9.47 -31.94 -5.98
N ILE A 196 -9.52 -30.89 -5.18
CA ILE A 196 -8.85 -29.62 -5.44
C ILE A 196 -7.79 -29.38 -4.37
N ARG A 197 -6.60 -28.96 -4.80
CA ARG A 197 -5.54 -28.57 -3.87
C ARG A 197 -5.77 -27.15 -3.37
N ILE A 198 -5.68 -26.95 -2.06
CA ILE A 198 -5.65 -25.62 -1.47
C ILE A 198 -4.32 -24.93 -1.83
N THR A 199 -4.40 -23.65 -2.18
CA THR A 199 -3.25 -22.76 -2.43
C THR A 199 -3.47 -21.44 -1.72
N HIS A 200 -2.44 -20.58 -1.64
CA HIS A 200 -2.60 -19.22 -1.14
C HIS A 200 -3.61 -18.43 -1.99
N GLY A 201 -3.61 -18.62 -3.31
CA GLY A 201 -4.46 -17.88 -4.24
C GLY A 201 -5.94 -18.25 -4.15
N ASN A 202 -6.28 -19.52 -3.90
CA ASN A 202 -7.70 -19.95 -3.86
C ASN A 202 -8.29 -20.04 -2.44
N PHE A 203 -7.49 -19.69 -1.41
CA PHE A 203 -7.91 -19.81 -0.01
C PHE A 203 -9.15 -18.95 0.32
N ILE A 204 -9.12 -17.69 -0.07
CA ILE A 204 -10.22 -16.75 0.19
C ILE A 204 -11.45 -17.09 -0.66
N ASP A 205 -11.25 -17.50 -1.92
CA ASP A 205 -12.35 -17.89 -2.80
C ASP A 205 -13.13 -19.08 -2.20
N PHE A 206 -12.43 -20.06 -1.66
CA PHE A 206 -13.08 -21.17 -0.96
C PHE A 206 -13.76 -20.75 0.35
N LEU A 207 -13.18 -19.80 1.10
CA LEU A 207 -13.84 -19.24 2.29
C LEU A 207 -15.07 -18.40 1.95
N SER A 208 -15.16 -17.91 0.71
CA SER A 208 -16.33 -17.20 0.18
C SER A 208 -17.41 -18.12 -0.40
N SER A 209 -17.19 -19.44 -0.37
CA SER A 209 -18.19 -20.42 -0.83
C SER A 209 -19.44 -20.40 0.06
N LYS A 210 -20.62 -20.64 -0.54
CA LYS A 210 -21.87 -20.88 0.21
C LYS A 210 -21.81 -22.19 1.02
N ASP A 211 -20.99 -23.18 0.61
CA ASP A 211 -20.83 -24.44 1.33
C ASP A 211 -19.98 -24.28 2.59
N ARG A 212 -20.66 -24.34 3.72
CA ARG A 212 -20.02 -24.24 5.05
C ARG A 212 -19.05 -25.38 5.34
N SER A 213 -19.32 -26.59 4.84
CA SER A 213 -18.43 -27.74 5.04
C SER A 213 -17.11 -27.55 4.31
N LEU A 214 -17.18 -27.01 3.09
CA LEU A 214 -16.00 -26.64 2.29
C LEU A 214 -15.18 -25.58 3.01
N ARG A 215 -15.80 -24.47 3.46
CA ARG A 215 -15.11 -23.42 4.22
C ARG A 215 -14.36 -23.97 5.42
N LYS A 216 -15.01 -24.84 6.21
CA LYS A 216 -14.40 -25.47 7.38
C LYS A 216 -13.22 -26.38 7.02
N GLN A 217 -13.33 -27.16 5.94
CA GLN A 217 -12.24 -28.03 5.48
C GLN A 217 -11.03 -27.22 5.03
N VAL A 218 -11.27 -26.14 4.28
CA VAL A 218 -10.21 -25.24 3.79
C VAL A 218 -9.51 -24.55 4.94
N PHE A 219 -10.27 -23.95 5.85
CA PHE A 219 -9.76 -23.27 7.04
C PHE A 219 -8.84 -24.19 7.87
N ARG A 220 -9.32 -25.37 8.21
CA ARG A 220 -8.53 -26.37 8.94
C ARG A 220 -7.33 -26.82 8.14
N GLY A 221 -7.50 -27.10 6.86
CA GLY A 221 -6.42 -27.57 6.00
C GLY A 221 -5.25 -26.59 5.95
N VAL A 222 -5.52 -25.29 5.89
CA VAL A 222 -4.49 -24.25 5.90
C VAL A 222 -3.82 -24.16 7.28
N TYR A 223 -4.59 -23.95 8.35
CA TYR A 223 -4.00 -23.68 9.67
C TYR A 223 -3.38 -24.92 10.32
N ASP A 224 -3.90 -26.12 10.08
CA ASP A 224 -3.23 -27.36 10.47
C ASP A 224 -1.89 -27.57 9.75
N SER A 225 -1.75 -27.04 8.54
CA SER A 225 -0.48 -27.06 7.81
C SER A 225 0.54 -26.14 8.47
N TYR A 226 0.17 -24.90 8.85
CA TYR A 226 1.05 -24.01 9.62
C TYR A 226 1.37 -24.56 11.01
N LYS A 227 0.39 -25.17 11.69
CA LYS A 227 0.56 -25.80 13.01
C LYS A 227 1.71 -26.80 13.02
N LYS A 228 1.85 -27.61 11.96
CA LYS A 228 2.96 -28.58 11.83
C LYS A 228 4.34 -27.92 11.83
N TRP A 229 4.44 -26.70 11.34
CA TRP A 229 5.67 -25.93 11.23
C TRP A 229 5.82 -24.82 12.28
N SER A 230 4.93 -24.80 13.26
CA SER A 230 4.81 -23.69 14.22
C SER A 230 6.11 -23.39 14.98
N ASN A 231 6.94 -24.39 15.29
CA ASN A 231 8.24 -24.15 15.93
C ASN A 231 9.20 -23.40 15.00
N THR A 232 9.26 -23.78 13.72
CA THR A 232 10.16 -23.17 12.74
C THR A 232 9.71 -21.75 12.39
N VAL A 233 8.42 -21.58 12.09
CA VAL A 233 7.87 -20.26 11.73
C VAL A 233 7.98 -19.27 12.89
N SER A 234 7.71 -19.73 14.13
CA SER A 234 7.91 -18.85 15.30
C SER A 234 9.36 -18.43 15.46
N MET A 235 10.33 -19.31 15.21
CA MET A 235 11.75 -18.94 15.31
C MET A 235 12.17 -17.94 14.23
N MET A 236 11.61 -18.02 13.02
CA MET A 236 11.83 -17.00 11.99
C MET A 236 11.35 -15.64 12.47
N TYR A 237 10.08 -15.55 12.94
CA TYR A 237 9.52 -14.28 13.41
C TYR A 237 10.24 -13.75 14.67
N ILE A 238 10.53 -14.59 15.64
CA ILE A 238 11.31 -14.24 16.85
C ILE A 238 12.71 -13.71 16.45
N SER A 239 13.32 -14.27 15.42
CA SER A 239 14.61 -13.79 14.91
C SER A 239 14.47 -12.40 14.28
N LYS A 240 13.37 -12.14 13.57
CA LYS A 240 13.05 -10.80 13.05
C LYS A 240 12.87 -9.79 14.19
N LEU A 241 12.07 -10.10 15.21
CA LEU A 241 11.88 -9.23 16.40
C LEU A 241 13.20 -8.89 17.11
N LYS A 242 14.11 -9.87 17.24
CA LYS A 242 15.45 -9.65 17.80
C LYS A 242 16.28 -8.72 16.93
N ASN A 243 16.21 -8.91 15.63
CA ASN A 243 16.91 -8.09 14.65
C ASN A 243 16.45 -6.62 14.73
N ASP A 244 15.15 -6.38 14.72
CA ASP A 244 14.57 -5.04 14.82
C ASP A 244 14.95 -4.37 16.14
N THR A 245 14.89 -5.11 17.25
CA THR A 245 15.32 -4.62 18.57
C THR A 245 16.80 -4.29 18.60
N PHE A 246 17.65 -5.08 17.92
CA PHE A 246 19.08 -4.82 17.80
C PHE A 246 19.35 -3.52 17.04
N TYR A 247 18.77 -3.35 15.85
CA TYR A 247 18.97 -2.15 15.03
C TYR A 247 18.46 -0.89 15.73
N ALA A 248 17.27 -0.93 16.36
CA ALA A 248 16.76 0.19 17.12
C ALA A 248 17.73 0.64 18.20
N ARG A 249 18.24 -0.31 18.99
CA ARG A 249 19.19 -0.01 20.08
C ARG A 249 20.53 0.52 19.59
N VAL A 250 21.11 -0.11 18.56
CA VAL A 250 22.42 0.30 18.01
C VAL A 250 22.31 1.69 17.40
N ARG A 251 21.20 2.01 16.72
CA ARG A 251 20.92 3.34 16.15
C ARG A 251 20.35 4.34 17.16
N LYS A 252 20.33 4.01 18.45
CA LYS A 252 19.91 4.89 19.56
C LYS A 252 18.44 5.34 19.47
N TYR A 253 17.57 4.50 18.96
CA TYR A 253 16.14 4.71 19.07
C TYR A 253 15.60 4.09 20.36
N ASP A 254 14.57 4.70 20.96
CA ASP A 254 13.93 4.21 22.18
C ASP A 254 13.23 2.86 21.97
N SER A 255 12.78 2.59 20.75
CA SER A 255 12.09 1.36 20.40
C SER A 255 12.21 1.04 18.91
N ALA A 256 11.91 -0.21 18.52
CA ALA A 256 11.75 -0.58 17.12
C ALA A 256 10.64 0.27 16.48
N ARG A 257 9.52 0.53 17.18
CA ARG A 257 8.45 1.39 16.70
C ARG A 257 8.96 2.80 16.38
N ALA A 258 9.65 3.44 17.31
CA ALA A 258 10.23 4.76 17.10
C ALA A 258 11.16 4.79 15.87
N MET A 259 11.99 3.74 15.71
CA MET A 259 12.89 3.62 14.55
C MET A 259 12.14 3.56 13.22
N TYR A 260 11.13 2.69 13.11
CA TYR A 260 10.39 2.53 11.84
C TYR A 260 9.49 3.72 11.52
N LEU A 261 8.85 4.33 12.53
CA LEU A 261 8.01 5.51 12.33
C LEU A 261 8.84 6.76 11.98
N SER A 262 10.09 6.84 12.46
CA SER A 262 10.97 7.97 12.17
C SER A 262 11.26 8.14 10.68
N GLY A 263 11.23 7.08 9.88
CA GLY A 263 11.43 7.16 8.43
C GLY A 263 10.45 8.11 7.72
N GLY A 264 9.21 8.18 8.20
CA GLY A 264 8.19 9.10 7.70
C GLY A 264 7.93 10.30 8.61
N ASP A 265 8.72 10.48 9.66
CA ASP A 265 8.48 11.48 10.70
C ASP A 265 7.06 11.36 11.31
N ILE A 266 6.63 10.12 11.57
CA ILE A 266 5.31 9.80 12.12
C ILE A 266 5.39 9.75 13.65
N PRO A 267 4.63 10.58 14.38
CA PRO A 267 4.55 10.50 15.84
C PRO A 267 4.00 9.14 16.30
N GLU A 268 4.57 8.55 17.35
CA GLU A 268 4.08 7.29 17.92
C GLU A 268 2.61 7.37 18.38
N SER A 269 2.13 8.57 18.74
CA SER A 269 0.72 8.82 19.08
C SER A 269 -0.26 8.50 17.95
N VAL A 270 0.16 8.56 16.69
CA VAL A 270 -0.67 8.14 15.54
C VAL A 270 -1.04 6.66 15.66
N TYR A 271 -0.06 5.86 16.04
CA TYR A 271 -0.24 4.42 16.23
C TYR A 271 -1.10 4.11 17.45
N ASP A 272 -0.84 4.77 18.58
CA ASP A 272 -1.59 4.58 19.81
C ASP A 272 -3.05 5.02 19.63
N ASN A 273 -3.30 6.20 19.06
CA ASN A 273 -4.64 6.70 18.74
C ASN A 273 -5.42 5.75 17.82
N LEU A 274 -4.76 5.14 16.83
CA LEU A 274 -5.41 4.16 15.97
C LEU A 274 -5.97 2.98 16.78
N ILE A 275 -5.12 2.33 17.59
CA ILE A 275 -5.51 1.14 18.35
C ILE A 275 -6.61 1.50 19.37
N GLU A 276 -6.43 2.58 20.13
CA GLU A 276 -7.40 3.01 21.15
C GLU A 276 -8.77 3.35 20.53
N THR A 277 -8.78 4.06 19.40
CA THR A 277 -10.03 4.42 18.71
C THR A 277 -10.72 3.19 18.14
N VAL A 278 -9.96 2.28 17.52
CA VAL A 278 -10.52 1.01 17.02
C VAL A 278 -11.14 0.21 18.18
N HIS A 279 -10.46 0.12 19.33
CA HIS A 279 -11.03 -0.55 20.52
C HIS A 279 -12.35 0.07 20.98
N ALA A 280 -12.48 1.40 20.95
CA ALA A 280 -13.73 2.08 21.33
C ALA A 280 -14.89 1.71 20.39
N HIS A 281 -14.62 1.38 19.13
CA HIS A 281 -15.61 1.01 18.11
C HIS A 281 -15.80 -0.52 17.93
N LEU A 282 -15.09 -1.38 18.66
CA LEU A 282 -15.30 -2.83 18.59
C LEU A 282 -16.76 -3.26 18.83
N PRO A 283 -17.55 -2.60 19.69
CA PRO A 283 -18.98 -2.93 19.83
C PRO A 283 -19.76 -2.86 18.50
N ALA A 284 -19.39 -1.97 17.57
CA ALA A 284 -20.00 -1.91 16.25
C ALA A 284 -19.60 -3.12 15.37
N LEU A 285 -18.33 -3.52 15.41
CA LEU A 285 -17.87 -4.74 14.73
C LEU A 285 -18.57 -5.98 15.30
N HIS A 286 -18.74 -6.06 16.64
CA HIS A 286 -19.47 -7.16 17.29
C HIS A 286 -20.93 -7.22 16.81
N ARG A 287 -21.61 -6.07 16.67
CA ARG A 287 -22.96 -6.00 16.08
C ARG A 287 -22.97 -6.53 14.65
N TYR A 288 -21.97 -6.17 13.85
CA TYR A 288 -21.85 -6.70 12.47
C TYR A 288 -21.66 -8.22 12.47
N MET A 289 -20.88 -8.77 13.41
CA MET A 289 -20.74 -10.23 13.56
C MET A 289 -22.06 -10.90 13.96
N SER A 290 -22.80 -10.29 14.89
CA SER A 290 -24.13 -10.76 15.30
C SER A 290 -25.12 -10.78 14.11
N LEU A 291 -25.06 -9.74 13.27
CA LEU A 291 -25.88 -9.65 12.07
C LEU A 291 -25.49 -10.72 11.04
N ARG A 292 -24.19 -10.93 10.78
CA ARG A 292 -23.69 -12.01 9.91
C ARG A 292 -24.16 -13.39 10.38
N LYS A 293 -24.08 -13.66 11.70
CA LYS A 293 -24.60 -14.89 12.31
C LYS A 293 -26.07 -15.12 11.99
N LYS A 294 -26.91 -14.05 12.17
CA LYS A 294 -28.34 -14.10 11.88
C LYS A 294 -28.61 -14.36 10.39
N LEU A 295 -27.95 -13.63 9.49
CA LEU A 295 -28.17 -13.72 8.05
C LEU A 295 -27.69 -15.05 7.47
N LEU A 296 -26.61 -15.62 7.99
CA LEU A 296 -26.14 -16.96 7.63
C LEU A 296 -27.01 -18.08 8.20
N GLY A 297 -27.91 -17.77 9.15
CA GLY A 297 -28.79 -18.75 9.78
C GLY A 297 -28.03 -19.81 10.58
N VAL A 298 -26.89 -19.48 11.18
CA VAL A 298 -26.05 -20.42 11.92
C VAL A 298 -26.20 -20.24 13.42
N GLU A 299 -26.17 -21.36 14.16
CA GLU A 299 -26.24 -21.33 15.63
C GLU A 299 -25.00 -20.66 16.24
N HIS A 300 -23.82 -20.96 15.66
CA HIS A 300 -22.55 -20.38 16.05
C HIS A 300 -21.85 -19.87 14.79
N LEU A 301 -21.42 -18.59 14.81
CA LEU A 301 -20.55 -18.01 13.80
C LEU A 301 -19.10 -18.43 14.11
N HIS A 302 -18.41 -18.96 13.14
CA HIS A 302 -17.02 -19.42 13.26
C HIS A 302 -16.07 -18.56 12.41
N MET A 303 -14.76 -18.63 12.69
CA MET A 303 -13.76 -17.87 11.93
C MET A 303 -13.78 -18.21 10.43
N TYR A 304 -14.13 -19.44 10.05
CA TYR A 304 -14.30 -19.83 8.65
C TYR A 304 -15.58 -19.30 7.98
N ASP A 305 -16.47 -18.63 8.73
CA ASP A 305 -17.69 -18.01 8.19
C ASP A 305 -17.52 -16.51 7.85
N LEU A 306 -16.34 -15.93 8.16
CA LEU A 306 -16.08 -14.49 7.99
C LEU A 306 -16.17 -13.97 6.55
N PHE A 307 -15.86 -14.82 5.57
CA PHE A 307 -15.91 -14.48 4.14
C PHE A 307 -17.17 -15.06 3.45
N ALA A 308 -18.00 -15.79 4.18
CA ALA A 308 -19.23 -16.32 3.63
C ALA A 308 -20.15 -15.19 3.14
N PRO A 309 -20.73 -15.26 1.94
CA PRO A 309 -21.67 -14.26 1.45
C PRO A 309 -22.94 -14.26 2.31
N ILE A 310 -23.33 -13.10 2.83
CA ILE A 310 -24.52 -12.89 3.66
C ILE A 310 -25.70 -12.30 2.89
N VAL A 311 -25.46 -11.92 1.65
CA VAL A 311 -26.46 -11.53 0.66
C VAL A 311 -26.19 -12.28 -0.63
N ASP A 312 -27.20 -12.47 -1.45
CA ASP A 312 -27.01 -13.10 -2.76
C ASP A 312 -26.17 -12.21 -3.67
N ASN A 313 -25.25 -12.84 -4.40
CA ASN A 313 -24.43 -12.13 -5.36
C ASN A 313 -25.30 -11.60 -6.49
N VAL A 314 -25.22 -10.31 -6.74
CA VAL A 314 -25.86 -9.66 -7.87
C VAL A 314 -24.91 -9.77 -9.06
N GLN A 315 -25.34 -10.49 -10.09
CA GLN A 315 -24.57 -10.62 -11.34
C GLN A 315 -24.82 -9.39 -12.22
N THR A 316 -24.36 -8.22 -11.77
CA THR A 316 -24.37 -7.03 -12.63
C THR A 316 -23.07 -7.00 -13.41
N THR A 317 -23.18 -6.92 -14.72
CA THR A 317 -22.05 -6.78 -15.63
C THR A 317 -21.84 -5.30 -15.91
N TYR A 318 -20.60 -4.82 -15.76
CA TYR A 318 -20.19 -3.46 -16.07
C TYR A 318 -19.11 -3.51 -17.14
N THR A 319 -19.44 -3.17 -18.37
CA THR A 319 -18.44 -2.98 -19.42
C THR A 319 -17.49 -1.85 -19.06
N TYR A 320 -16.29 -1.85 -19.62
CA TYR A 320 -15.33 -0.79 -19.35
C TYR A 320 -15.86 0.62 -19.66
N ASP A 321 -16.64 0.77 -20.74
CA ASP A 321 -17.27 2.05 -21.10
C ASP A 321 -18.35 2.50 -20.11
N GLU A 322 -19.09 1.57 -19.52
CA GLU A 322 -20.05 1.87 -18.45
C GLU A 322 -19.30 2.25 -17.17
N ALA A 323 -18.21 1.54 -16.84
CA ALA A 323 -17.37 1.84 -15.69
C ALA A 323 -16.75 3.24 -15.77
N LYS A 324 -16.20 3.63 -16.92
CA LYS A 324 -15.67 4.99 -17.14
C LYS A 324 -16.71 6.07 -16.83
N LYS A 325 -17.95 5.87 -17.35
CA LYS A 325 -19.05 6.81 -17.12
C LYS A 325 -19.46 6.86 -15.66
N LEU A 326 -19.56 5.70 -15.02
CA LEU A 326 -19.96 5.57 -13.62
C LEU A 326 -18.92 6.23 -12.70
N VAL A 327 -17.64 5.93 -12.88
CA VAL A 327 -16.55 6.51 -12.10
C VAL A 327 -16.48 8.02 -12.28
N ALA A 328 -16.56 8.51 -13.54
CA ALA A 328 -16.56 9.94 -13.80
C ALA A 328 -17.77 10.66 -13.17
N LYS A 329 -18.94 10.03 -13.15
CA LYS A 329 -20.15 10.57 -12.54
C LYS A 329 -20.06 10.58 -11.02
N ALA A 330 -19.56 9.52 -10.43
CA ALA A 330 -19.37 9.39 -8.99
C ALA A 330 -18.35 10.41 -8.42
N LEU A 331 -17.39 10.83 -9.24
CA LEU A 331 -16.36 11.79 -8.86
C LEU A 331 -16.69 13.25 -9.22
N GLU A 332 -17.92 13.56 -9.69
CA GLU A 332 -18.35 14.95 -9.92
C GLU A 332 -18.19 15.88 -8.69
N PRO A 333 -18.36 15.41 -7.43
CA PRO A 333 -18.07 16.25 -6.26
C PRO A 333 -16.64 16.81 -6.20
N MET A 334 -15.67 16.19 -6.90
CA MET A 334 -14.28 16.65 -7.00
C MET A 334 -14.09 17.89 -7.88
N GLY A 335 -15.15 18.31 -8.62
CA GLY A 335 -15.15 19.48 -9.48
C GLY A 335 -14.74 19.21 -10.93
N ASP A 336 -15.08 20.15 -11.79
CA ASP A 336 -14.98 19.99 -13.25
C ASP A 336 -13.55 19.73 -13.75
N GLU A 337 -12.56 20.38 -13.15
CA GLU A 337 -11.16 20.23 -13.53
C GLU A 337 -10.69 18.79 -13.26
N TYR A 338 -10.89 18.28 -12.04
CA TYR A 338 -10.52 16.90 -11.67
C TYR A 338 -11.19 15.89 -12.60
N VAL A 339 -12.50 16.02 -12.82
CA VAL A 339 -13.27 15.12 -13.68
C VAL A 339 -12.84 15.21 -15.14
N SER A 340 -12.45 16.39 -15.62
CA SER A 340 -11.95 16.57 -17.00
C SER A 340 -10.63 15.85 -17.21
N ILE A 341 -9.68 15.99 -16.26
CA ILE A 341 -8.38 15.30 -16.31
C ILE A 341 -8.58 13.78 -16.21
N LEU A 342 -9.41 13.34 -15.26
CA LEU A 342 -9.79 11.92 -15.08
C LEU A 342 -10.33 11.30 -16.38
N LYS A 343 -11.29 11.96 -17.03
CA LYS A 343 -11.88 11.51 -18.31
C LYS A 343 -10.83 11.46 -19.41
N SER A 344 -10.01 12.50 -19.51
CA SER A 344 -8.90 12.54 -20.47
C SER A 344 -7.94 11.38 -20.25
N GLY A 345 -7.56 11.10 -19.01
CA GLY A 345 -6.68 9.97 -18.68
C GLY A 345 -7.27 8.61 -19.07
N MET A 346 -8.57 8.41 -18.83
CA MET A 346 -9.27 7.18 -19.22
C MET A 346 -9.44 7.01 -20.74
N GLU A 347 -9.20 8.04 -21.55
CA GLU A 347 -9.42 8.03 -23.01
C GLU A 347 -8.14 8.26 -23.83
N SER A 348 -7.06 8.77 -23.22
CA SER A 348 -5.86 9.22 -23.94
C SER A 348 -4.66 8.26 -23.89
N GLY A 349 -4.86 7.01 -23.47
CA GLY A 349 -3.79 6.01 -23.45
C GLY A 349 -2.99 5.98 -22.17
N TRP A 350 -3.56 6.43 -21.06
CA TRP A 350 -2.95 6.19 -19.74
C TRP A 350 -3.12 4.74 -19.28
N ILE A 351 -4.16 4.03 -19.76
CA ILE A 351 -4.59 2.76 -19.19
C ILE A 351 -4.39 1.62 -20.19
N ASP A 352 -3.74 0.54 -19.71
CA ASP A 352 -3.72 -0.76 -20.35
C ASP A 352 -4.81 -1.64 -19.73
N VAL A 353 -5.92 -1.84 -20.45
CA VAL A 353 -7.21 -2.22 -19.86
C VAL A 353 -7.36 -3.71 -19.63
N TYR A 354 -7.26 -4.50 -20.70
CA TYR A 354 -7.68 -5.91 -20.66
C TYR A 354 -6.50 -6.86 -20.44
N GLU A 355 -6.82 -8.02 -19.85
CA GLU A 355 -5.89 -9.12 -19.76
C GLU A 355 -5.50 -9.64 -21.16
N ASN A 356 -4.23 -9.93 -21.35
CA ASN A 356 -3.72 -10.64 -22.52
C ASN A 356 -2.70 -11.71 -22.13
N GLU A 357 -2.36 -12.59 -23.07
CA GLU A 357 -1.36 -13.63 -22.85
C GLU A 357 -0.05 -13.02 -22.33
N ASN A 358 0.50 -13.57 -21.24
CA ASN A 358 1.73 -13.15 -20.54
C ASN A 358 1.72 -11.73 -19.95
N LYS A 359 0.60 -11.02 -19.94
CA LYS A 359 0.50 -9.72 -19.24
C LYS A 359 0.66 -9.93 -17.73
N ARG A 360 1.31 -8.99 -17.05
CA ARG A 360 1.39 -8.97 -15.60
C ARG A 360 0.00 -8.96 -14.97
N SER A 361 -0.22 -9.84 -14.00
CA SER A 361 -1.48 -9.93 -13.25
C SER A 361 -1.63 -8.80 -12.22
N GLY A 362 -2.86 -8.58 -11.76
CA GLY A 362 -3.21 -7.53 -10.81
C GLY A 362 -3.49 -6.20 -11.48
N ALA A 363 -3.45 -5.12 -10.71
CA ALA A 363 -3.60 -3.74 -11.16
C ALA A 363 -2.61 -2.85 -10.42
N TYR A 364 -2.22 -1.74 -11.05
CA TYR A 364 -1.41 -0.70 -10.41
C TYR A 364 -1.43 0.58 -11.24
N SER A 365 -1.14 1.70 -10.60
CA SER A 365 -0.79 2.96 -11.25
C SER A 365 0.68 3.28 -10.97
N TRP A 366 1.39 3.71 -12.01
CA TRP A 366 2.78 4.14 -11.91
C TRP A 366 3.01 5.30 -12.89
N GLY A 367 4.09 6.05 -12.69
CA GLY A 367 4.46 7.14 -13.58
C GLY A 367 5.88 7.61 -13.31
N ALA A 368 6.39 8.45 -14.17
CA ALA A 368 7.65 9.12 -14.01
C ALA A 368 7.44 10.64 -14.08
N TYR A 369 8.30 11.39 -13.43
CA TYR A 369 8.26 12.84 -13.48
C TYR A 369 8.37 13.35 -14.94
N GLY A 370 7.50 14.32 -15.30
CA GLY A 370 7.43 14.87 -16.65
C GLY A 370 6.70 14.02 -17.68
N THR A 371 5.98 12.97 -17.24
CA THR A 371 5.06 12.19 -18.06
C THR A 371 3.68 12.11 -17.40
N HIS A 372 2.66 11.74 -18.16
CA HIS A 372 1.40 11.35 -17.54
C HIS A 372 1.56 10.01 -16.78
N PRO A 373 0.69 9.71 -15.80
CA PRO A 373 0.65 8.40 -15.16
C PRO A 373 0.27 7.29 -16.13
N TYR A 374 0.68 6.07 -15.81
CA TYR A 374 0.31 4.86 -16.52
C TYR A 374 -0.40 3.91 -15.55
N VAL A 375 -1.46 3.27 -16.04
CA VAL A 375 -2.29 2.35 -15.25
C VAL A 375 -2.37 1.00 -15.96
N LEU A 376 -2.02 -0.05 -15.25
CA LEU A 376 -2.23 -1.42 -15.70
C LEU A 376 -3.48 -1.98 -15.03
N LEU A 377 -4.43 -2.48 -15.83
CA LEU A 377 -5.60 -3.24 -15.38
C LEU A 377 -5.61 -4.62 -16.01
N ASN A 378 -6.36 -5.53 -15.42
CA ASN A 378 -6.84 -6.76 -16.01
C ASN A 378 -8.37 -6.75 -15.85
N TYR A 379 -9.00 -5.83 -16.58
CA TYR A 379 -10.42 -5.52 -16.42
C TYR A 379 -11.30 -6.71 -16.81
N ALA A 380 -12.18 -7.09 -15.91
CA ALA A 380 -13.21 -8.10 -16.11
C ALA A 380 -14.55 -7.44 -15.83
N ASP A 381 -15.51 -7.55 -16.72
CA ASP A 381 -16.80 -6.84 -16.70
C ASP A 381 -17.64 -7.12 -15.43
N ASN A 382 -17.12 -6.74 -14.26
CA ASN A 382 -17.75 -6.93 -12.96
C ASN A 382 -17.57 -5.72 -12.05
N LEU A 383 -18.25 -5.70 -10.91
CA LEU A 383 -18.22 -4.61 -9.95
C LEU A 383 -16.83 -4.37 -9.35
N ASP A 384 -16.08 -5.43 -9.04
CA ASP A 384 -14.74 -5.31 -8.45
C ASP A 384 -13.79 -4.56 -9.41
N SER A 385 -13.93 -4.78 -10.73
CA SER A 385 -13.15 -4.07 -11.73
C SER A 385 -13.54 -2.59 -11.84
N VAL A 386 -14.77 -2.21 -11.53
CA VAL A 386 -15.19 -0.78 -11.47
C VAL A 386 -14.50 -0.10 -10.29
N PHE A 387 -14.48 -0.74 -9.11
CA PHE A 387 -13.76 -0.22 -7.95
C PHE A 387 -12.25 -0.17 -8.19
N THR A 388 -11.68 -1.18 -8.83
CA THR A 388 -10.26 -1.19 -9.22
C THR A 388 -9.93 -0.01 -10.15
N LEU A 389 -10.77 0.27 -11.15
CA LEU A 389 -10.60 1.43 -12.02
C LEU A 389 -10.61 2.74 -11.23
N ALA A 390 -11.58 2.93 -10.32
CA ALA A 390 -11.66 4.12 -9.47
C ALA A 390 -10.43 4.26 -8.56
N HIS A 391 -9.96 3.15 -8.02
CA HIS A 391 -8.76 3.06 -7.16
C HIS A 391 -7.50 3.49 -7.92
N GLU A 392 -7.20 2.82 -9.02
CA GLU A 392 -5.98 3.09 -9.79
C GLU A 392 -5.98 4.50 -10.40
N MET A 393 -7.15 4.98 -10.81
CA MET A 393 -7.29 6.37 -11.23
C MET A 393 -7.11 7.36 -10.07
N GLY A 394 -7.39 6.98 -8.83
CA GLY A 394 -7.05 7.78 -7.64
C GLY A 394 -5.54 7.96 -7.47
N HIS A 395 -4.77 6.89 -7.61
CA HIS A 395 -3.31 6.95 -7.64
C HIS A 395 -2.81 7.78 -8.84
N ALA A 396 -3.37 7.57 -10.03
CA ALA A 396 -2.99 8.32 -11.22
C ALA A 396 -3.21 9.82 -11.03
N MET A 397 -4.36 10.23 -10.49
CA MET A 397 -4.65 11.63 -10.20
C MET A 397 -3.72 12.21 -9.13
N HIS A 398 -3.38 11.46 -8.09
CA HIS A 398 -2.40 11.89 -7.07
C HIS A 398 -1.03 12.13 -7.70
N THR A 399 -0.53 11.19 -8.48
CA THR A 399 0.75 11.32 -9.20
C THR A 399 0.72 12.48 -10.18
N TYR A 400 -0.37 12.64 -10.95
CA TYR A 400 -0.55 13.75 -11.88
C TYR A 400 -0.44 15.11 -11.18
N TYR A 401 -1.26 15.35 -10.14
CA TYR A 401 -1.24 16.63 -9.44
C TYR A 401 0.08 16.89 -8.72
N SER A 402 0.69 15.87 -8.14
CA SER A 402 2.00 16.01 -7.49
C SER A 402 3.09 16.40 -8.48
N ASN A 403 3.18 15.72 -9.63
CA ASN A 403 4.17 16.00 -10.66
C ASN A 403 4.00 17.38 -11.29
N GLU A 404 2.75 17.83 -11.48
CA GLU A 404 2.49 19.16 -12.06
C GLU A 404 2.82 20.33 -11.11
N HIS A 405 2.81 20.11 -9.79
CA HIS A 405 2.93 21.20 -8.82
C HIS A 405 4.20 21.15 -7.98
N GLN A 406 4.90 20.02 -7.96
CA GLN A 406 6.16 19.89 -7.22
C GLN A 406 7.35 19.80 -8.18
N SER A 407 8.53 20.18 -7.70
CA SER A 407 9.78 19.80 -8.37
C SER A 407 10.00 18.28 -8.22
N ILE A 408 10.84 17.73 -9.07
CA ILE A 408 11.19 16.31 -8.97
C ILE A 408 11.70 15.89 -7.59
N THR A 409 12.40 16.80 -6.89
CA THR A 409 12.86 16.60 -5.51
C THR A 409 11.69 16.24 -4.57
N TYR A 410 10.50 16.75 -4.82
CA TYR A 410 9.34 16.64 -3.92
C TYR A 410 8.10 16.03 -4.56
N ALA A 411 8.14 15.63 -5.81
CA ALA A 411 6.99 15.09 -6.52
C ALA A 411 6.57 13.70 -6.04
N GLY A 412 7.49 12.89 -5.55
CA GLY A 412 7.17 11.61 -4.91
C GLY A 412 6.38 11.80 -3.60
N TYR A 413 5.69 10.76 -3.14
CA TYR A 413 4.99 10.76 -1.85
C TYR A 413 5.24 9.45 -1.10
N LEU A 414 5.16 9.53 0.24
CA LEU A 414 5.44 8.39 1.10
C LEU A 414 4.27 7.41 1.11
N ILE A 415 4.59 6.13 1.36
CA ILE A 415 3.62 5.03 1.41
C ILE A 415 2.47 5.30 2.41
N PHE A 416 2.73 6.04 3.49
CA PHE A 416 1.72 6.41 4.48
C PHE A 416 0.50 7.11 3.88
N VAL A 417 0.68 7.86 2.80
CA VAL A 417 -0.38 8.61 2.11
C VAL A 417 -0.74 8.04 0.74
N ALA A 418 -0.04 7.03 0.27
CA ALA A 418 -0.21 6.50 -1.09
C ALA A 418 -1.66 6.04 -1.36
N GLU A 419 -2.25 5.31 -0.40
CA GLU A 419 -3.61 4.75 -0.55
C GLU A 419 -4.74 5.75 -0.23
N VAL A 420 -4.42 6.97 0.18
CA VAL A 420 -5.46 7.92 0.59
C VAL A 420 -6.27 8.40 -0.62
N ALA A 421 -5.61 8.68 -1.73
CA ALA A 421 -6.28 9.17 -2.94
C ALA A 421 -7.10 8.09 -3.63
N SER A 422 -6.55 6.89 -3.75
CA SER A 422 -7.23 5.73 -4.35
C SER A 422 -8.48 5.34 -3.55
N THR A 423 -8.35 5.19 -2.24
CA THR A 423 -9.46 4.83 -1.35
C THR A 423 -10.50 5.96 -1.22
N CYS A 424 -10.09 7.24 -1.34
CA CYS A 424 -11.04 8.36 -1.39
C CYS A 424 -11.95 8.26 -2.63
N ASN A 425 -11.40 7.95 -3.78
CA ASN A 425 -12.17 7.72 -5.00
C ASN A 425 -13.14 6.53 -4.85
N GLU A 426 -12.69 5.41 -4.27
CA GLU A 426 -13.56 4.27 -3.98
C GLU A 426 -14.71 4.65 -3.03
N SER A 427 -14.41 5.44 -1.99
CA SER A 427 -15.41 5.88 -1.02
C SER A 427 -16.47 6.79 -1.66
N LEU A 428 -16.06 7.71 -2.54
CA LEU A 428 -16.98 8.56 -3.32
C LEU A 428 -17.82 7.72 -4.29
N LEU A 429 -17.19 6.76 -4.98
CA LEU A 429 -17.90 5.82 -5.87
C LEU A 429 -18.94 5.00 -5.11
N MET A 430 -18.57 4.44 -3.96
CA MET A 430 -19.50 3.67 -3.14
C MET A 430 -20.69 4.51 -2.69
N HIS A 431 -20.43 5.73 -2.21
CA HIS A 431 -21.48 6.65 -1.80
C HIS A 431 -22.45 6.94 -2.95
N TYR A 432 -21.91 7.30 -4.12
CA TYR A 432 -22.72 7.56 -5.32
C TYR A 432 -23.58 6.35 -5.70
N MET A 433 -22.98 5.16 -5.73
CA MET A 433 -23.71 3.94 -6.09
C MET A 433 -24.84 3.63 -5.10
N LEU A 434 -24.59 3.74 -3.80
CA LEU A 434 -25.60 3.50 -2.75
C LEU A 434 -26.73 4.53 -2.79
N GLU A 435 -26.46 5.78 -3.18
CA GLU A 435 -27.48 6.83 -3.31
C GLU A 435 -28.38 6.62 -4.54
N HIS A 436 -27.83 6.06 -5.63
CA HIS A 436 -28.53 5.91 -6.90
C HIS A 436 -28.99 4.46 -7.20
N CYS A 437 -28.70 3.51 -6.31
CA CYS A 437 -29.13 2.13 -6.47
C CYS A 437 -30.64 1.98 -6.19
N GLU A 438 -31.40 1.54 -7.19
CA GLU A 438 -32.84 1.31 -7.08
C GLU A 438 -33.16 -0.14 -6.66
N ASP A 439 -32.27 -1.10 -6.95
CA ASP A 439 -32.48 -2.50 -6.59
C ASP A 439 -32.06 -2.77 -5.14
N GLU A 440 -32.98 -3.30 -4.32
CA GLU A 440 -32.74 -3.56 -2.90
C GLU A 440 -31.67 -4.65 -2.67
N ASN A 441 -31.53 -5.63 -3.56
CA ASN A 441 -30.53 -6.70 -3.40
C ASN A 441 -29.15 -6.17 -3.78
N GLU A 442 -29.04 -5.39 -4.82
CA GLU A 442 -27.80 -4.70 -5.19
C GLU A 442 -27.37 -3.73 -4.09
N ARG A 443 -28.31 -2.96 -3.53
CA ARG A 443 -28.04 -2.07 -2.39
C ARG A 443 -27.48 -2.83 -1.19
N LYS A 444 -28.06 -3.99 -0.82
CA LYS A 444 -27.56 -4.85 0.25
C LYS A 444 -26.17 -5.40 -0.06
N TYR A 445 -25.94 -5.78 -1.31
CA TYR A 445 -24.63 -6.27 -1.75
C TYR A 445 -23.56 -5.18 -1.62
N LEU A 446 -23.82 -3.97 -2.12
CA LEU A 446 -22.92 -2.81 -1.98
C LEU A 446 -22.64 -2.47 -0.51
N MET A 447 -23.68 -2.46 0.36
CA MET A 447 -23.48 -2.23 1.80
C MET A 447 -22.61 -3.31 2.43
N THR A 448 -22.78 -4.58 2.05
CA THR A 448 -21.94 -5.67 2.56
C THR A 448 -20.49 -5.50 2.10
N HIS A 449 -20.28 -5.17 0.84
CA HIS A 449 -18.96 -4.90 0.28
C HIS A 449 -18.25 -3.77 1.06
N PHE A 450 -18.97 -2.69 1.33
CA PHE A 450 -18.43 -1.56 2.09
C PHE A 450 -18.10 -1.90 3.55
N LEU A 451 -19.02 -2.59 4.26
CA LEU A 451 -18.80 -3.02 5.64
C LEU A 451 -17.64 -4.03 5.74
N ASP A 452 -17.51 -4.94 4.78
CA ASP A 452 -16.38 -5.88 4.73
C ASP A 452 -15.06 -5.18 4.38
N GLY A 453 -15.09 -4.09 3.61
CA GLY A 453 -13.94 -3.21 3.39
C GLY A 453 -13.40 -2.65 4.72
N PHE A 454 -14.25 -2.09 5.58
CA PHE A 454 -13.85 -1.64 6.93
C PHE A 454 -13.30 -2.79 7.78
N ARG A 455 -13.99 -3.93 7.77
CA ARG A 455 -13.55 -5.11 8.53
C ARG A 455 -12.16 -5.57 8.12
N THR A 456 -11.85 -5.62 6.84
CA THR A 456 -10.59 -6.18 6.31
C THR A 456 -9.45 -5.16 6.28
N THR A 457 -9.75 -3.89 5.98
CA THR A 457 -8.73 -2.87 5.77
C THR A 457 -8.52 -1.97 7.01
N LEU A 458 -9.53 -1.78 7.85
CA LEU A 458 -9.37 -0.98 9.06
C LEU A 458 -9.26 -1.88 10.31
N PHE A 459 -10.30 -2.61 10.69
CA PHE A 459 -10.29 -3.39 11.92
C PHE A 459 -9.22 -4.49 11.93
N ARG A 460 -9.14 -5.29 10.88
CA ARG A 460 -8.20 -6.39 10.80
C ARG A 460 -6.75 -5.91 10.73
N GLN A 461 -6.47 -4.83 10.03
CA GLN A 461 -5.11 -4.31 9.95
C GLN A 461 -4.68 -3.64 11.26
N ALA A 462 -5.62 -3.01 11.99
CA ALA A 462 -5.36 -2.54 13.35
C ALA A 462 -5.07 -3.71 14.31
N GLN A 463 -5.80 -4.83 14.21
CA GLN A 463 -5.50 -6.07 14.95
C GLN A 463 -4.08 -6.58 14.65
N PHE A 464 -3.66 -6.57 13.39
CA PHE A 464 -2.30 -6.96 13.00
C PHE A 464 -1.25 -6.03 13.60
N ALA A 465 -1.50 -4.72 13.52
CA ALA A 465 -0.64 -3.72 14.12
C ALA A 465 -0.51 -3.91 15.64
N GLU A 466 -1.61 -4.16 16.34
CA GLU A 466 -1.59 -4.40 17.78
C GLU A 466 -0.79 -5.65 18.15
N PHE A 467 -0.98 -6.75 17.42
CA PHE A 467 -0.19 -7.97 17.62
C PHE A 467 1.31 -7.71 17.43
N GLU A 468 1.67 -7.06 16.34
CA GLU A 468 3.04 -6.70 16.01
C GLU A 468 3.67 -5.85 17.13
N HIS A 469 2.96 -4.81 17.56
CA HIS A 469 3.43 -3.90 18.60
C HIS A 469 3.65 -4.62 19.95
N ILE A 470 2.70 -5.46 20.37
CA ILE A 470 2.82 -6.21 21.62
C ILE A 470 4.00 -7.18 21.55
N ALA A 471 4.19 -7.88 20.43
CA ALA A 471 5.31 -8.80 20.22
C ALA A 471 6.68 -8.08 20.29
N HIS A 472 6.84 -6.94 19.60
CA HIS A 472 8.04 -6.12 19.66
C HIS A 472 8.30 -5.57 21.08
N ARG A 473 7.26 -5.07 21.76
CA ARG A 473 7.37 -4.53 23.11
C ARG A 473 7.81 -5.60 24.11
N LYS A 474 7.28 -6.82 24.02
CA LYS A 474 7.73 -7.96 24.85
C LYS A 474 9.21 -8.27 24.60
N MET A 475 9.63 -8.35 23.33
CA MET A 475 11.02 -8.60 22.95
C MET A 475 11.95 -7.52 23.49
N GLN A 476 11.60 -6.25 23.34
CA GLN A 476 12.38 -5.11 23.81
C GLN A 476 12.54 -5.10 25.32
N LYS A 477 11.51 -5.50 26.08
CA LYS A 477 11.56 -5.60 27.55
C LYS A 477 12.31 -6.83 28.05
N GLY A 478 12.77 -7.72 27.16
CA GLY A 478 13.39 -8.98 27.52
C GLY A 478 12.42 -10.02 28.07
N GLU A 479 11.11 -9.83 27.87
CA GLU A 479 10.11 -10.82 28.22
C GLU A 479 10.21 -12.04 27.30
N PRO A 480 9.89 -13.25 27.79
CA PRO A 480 9.90 -14.43 26.94
C PRO A 480 8.90 -14.30 25.77
N VAL A 481 9.38 -14.41 24.55
CA VAL A 481 8.57 -14.52 23.34
C VAL A 481 8.75 -15.94 22.80
N THR A 482 7.70 -16.74 22.90
CA THR A 482 7.70 -18.13 22.44
C THR A 482 6.54 -18.34 21.48
N LYS A 483 6.53 -19.48 20.81
CA LYS A 483 5.41 -19.90 19.96
C LYS A 483 4.07 -19.82 20.71
N ASP A 484 4.03 -20.32 21.93
CA ASP A 484 2.78 -20.39 22.68
C ASP A 484 2.30 -19.00 23.10
N VAL A 485 3.22 -18.11 23.50
CA VAL A 485 2.91 -16.70 23.78
C VAL A 485 2.35 -15.98 22.55
N LEU A 486 2.93 -16.23 21.37
CA LEU A 486 2.44 -15.60 20.13
C LEU A 486 1.07 -16.15 19.72
N ASN A 487 0.86 -17.46 19.85
CA ASN A 487 -0.42 -18.10 19.53
C ASN A 487 -1.53 -17.65 20.48
N GLU A 488 -1.25 -17.59 21.78
CA GLU A 488 -2.18 -17.10 22.79
C GLU A 488 -2.56 -15.63 22.55
N LEU A 489 -1.57 -14.77 22.34
CA LEU A 489 -1.79 -13.37 22.01
C LEU A 489 -2.67 -13.21 20.77
N TRP A 490 -2.38 -13.95 19.70
CA TRP A 490 -3.20 -13.89 18.48
C TRP A 490 -4.63 -14.36 18.70
N HIS A 491 -4.81 -15.41 19.47
CA HIS A 491 -6.13 -15.93 19.85
C HIS A 491 -6.92 -14.91 20.66
N GLU A 492 -6.30 -14.32 21.69
CA GLU A 492 -6.92 -13.30 22.54
C GLU A 492 -7.37 -12.08 21.74
N LEU A 493 -6.54 -11.59 20.83
CA LEU A 493 -6.90 -10.49 19.94
C LEU A 493 -8.08 -10.85 19.02
N ASN A 494 -8.16 -12.09 18.51
CA ASN A 494 -9.32 -12.51 17.74
C ASN A 494 -10.60 -12.56 18.61
N VAL A 495 -10.51 -13.02 19.86
CA VAL A 495 -11.65 -12.97 20.79
C VAL A 495 -12.09 -11.54 21.06
N GLN A 496 -11.15 -10.62 21.28
CA GLN A 496 -11.43 -9.22 21.55
C GLN A 496 -12.08 -8.52 20.34
N TYR A 497 -11.50 -8.66 19.16
CA TYR A 497 -11.95 -7.96 17.96
C TYR A 497 -13.28 -8.48 17.41
N TYR A 498 -13.50 -9.79 17.42
CA TYR A 498 -14.72 -10.38 16.81
C TYR A 498 -15.89 -10.58 17.80
N GLY A 499 -15.64 -10.49 19.09
CA GLY A 499 -16.68 -10.42 20.14
C GLY A 499 -17.38 -11.74 20.45
N PRO A 500 -18.41 -11.69 21.30
CA PRO A 500 -18.98 -12.86 21.96
C PRO A 500 -19.81 -13.76 21.04
N ASP A 501 -20.33 -13.25 19.92
CA ASP A 501 -21.09 -14.07 18.96
C ASP A 501 -20.20 -14.89 18.01
N MET A 502 -18.89 -14.59 17.99
CA MET A 502 -17.90 -15.35 17.26
C MET A 502 -17.35 -16.49 18.11
N ARG A 503 -17.45 -17.70 17.61
CA ARG A 503 -16.68 -18.81 18.13
C ARG A 503 -15.29 -18.80 17.49
N VAL A 504 -14.33 -18.30 18.25
CA VAL A 504 -12.94 -18.26 17.81
C VAL A 504 -12.38 -19.67 17.85
N ASP A 505 -12.14 -20.26 16.68
CA ASP A 505 -11.63 -21.62 16.55
C ASP A 505 -10.14 -21.65 16.92
N ASP A 506 -9.69 -22.73 17.58
CA ASP A 506 -8.29 -22.85 18.03
C ASP A 506 -7.28 -22.76 16.85
N GLU A 507 -7.68 -23.19 15.67
CA GLU A 507 -6.86 -23.16 14.47
C GLU A 507 -6.44 -21.75 14.07
N ILE A 508 -7.26 -20.72 14.38
CA ILE A 508 -6.91 -19.31 14.04
C ILE A 508 -5.66 -18.83 14.79
N SER A 509 -5.31 -19.45 15.92
CA SER A 509 -4.10 -19.11 16.68
C SER A 509 -2.81 -19.22 15.84
N TYR A 510 -2.86 -19.90 14.71
CA TYR A 510 -1.74 -20.08 13.79
C TYR A 510 -1.78 -19.12 12.59
N GLU A 511 -2.78 -18.24 12.49
CA GLU A 511 -2.95 -17.36 11.33
C GLU A 511 -1.82 -16.35 11.17
N TRP A 512 -1.29 -15.78 12.25
CA TRP A 512 -0.18 -14.83 12.20
C TRP A 512 1.05 -15.41 11.45
N MET A 513 1.20 -16.74 11.45
CA MET A 513 2.30 -17.44 10.79
C MET A 513 2.29 -17.32 9.26
N ARG A 514 1.16 -16.96 8.66
CA ARG A 514 1.04 -16.81 7.21
C ARG A 514 1.13 -15.36 6.73
N ILE A 515 1.26 -14.40 7.64
CA ILE A 515 1.20 -12.96 7.31
C ILE A 515 2.61 -12.45 6.99
N PRO A 516 2.93 -12.20 5.70
CA PRO A 516 4.25 -11.75 5.30
C PRO A 516 4.61 -10.36 5.84
N HIS A 517 3.60 -9.51 6.05
CA HIS A 517 3.77 -8.15 6.54
C HIS A 517 4.48 -8.05 7.90
N PHE A 518 4.44 -9.10 8.73
CA PHE A 518 5.18 -9.10 10.00
C PHE A 518 6.71 -9.16 9.83
N TYR A 519 7.19 -9.38 8.61
CA TYR A 519 8.60 -9.25 8.25
C TYR A 519 8.95 -7.86 7.69
N THR A 520 7.96 -6.98 7.48
CA THR A 520 8.09 -5.55 7.16
C THR A 520 7.52 -4.74 8.34
N PRO A 521 8.29 -4.51 9.41
CA PRO A 521 7.78 -4.04 10.67
C PRO A 521 7.14 -2.65 10.60
N TYR A 522 6.05 -2.48 11.33
CA TYR A 522 5.29 -1.24 11.43
C TYR A 522 4.82 -0.71 10.06
N TYR A 523 4.47 -1.64 9.18
CA TYR A 523 3.89 -1.32 7.88
C TYR A 523 2.36 -1.39 7.90
N VAL A 524 1.78 -2.44 8.51
CA VAL A 524 0.35 -2.77 8.35
C VAL A 524 -0.61 -1.72 8.92
N TYR A 525 -0.21 -0.95 9.93
CA TYR A 525 -1.05 0.12 10.49
C TYR A 525 -1.40 1.19 9.45
N GLN A 526 -0.57 1.35 8.42
CA GLN A 526 -0.74 2.34 7.36
C GLN A 526 -1.98 2.06 6.50
N TYR A 527 -2.40 0.80 6.40
CA TYR A 527 -3.67 0.46 5.76
C TYR A 527 -4.86 1.08 6.53
N SER A 528 -4.87 0.91 7.86
CA SER A 528 -5.95 1.46 8.70
C SER A 528 -5.93 3.00 8.73
N THR A 529 -4.75 3.62 8.84
CA THR A 529 -4.64 5.08 8.86
C THR A 529 -4.96 5.69 7.50
N GLY A 530 -4.47 5.10 6.41
CA GLY A 530 -4.76 5.53 5.04
C GLY A 530 -6.24 5.43 4.71
N TYR A 531 -6.86 4.29 5.05
CA TYR A 531 -8.31 4.09 4.88
C TYR A 531 -9.12 5.11 5.69
N SER A 532 -8.74 5.35 6.94
CA SER A 532 -9.42 6.33 7.81
C SER A 532 -9.30 7.74 7.24
N ALA A 533 -8.12 8.14 6.80
CA ALA A 533 -7.90 9.45 6.18
C ALA A 533 -8.73 9.62 4.90
N ALA A 534 -8.78 8.59 4.05
CA ALA A 534 -9.54 8.60 2.81
C ALA A 534 -11.06 8.75 3.04
N VAL A 535 -11.62 7.97 3.99
CA VAL A 535 -13.04 8.07 4.36
C VAL A 535 -13.33 9.45 4.98
N ALA A 536 -12.43 9.98 5.81
CA ALA A 536 -12.58 11.32 6.38
C ALA A 536 -12.57 12.41 5.29
N PHE A 537 -11.71 12.28 4.27
CA PHE A 537 -11.71 13.21 3.13
C PHE A 537 -12.97 13.10 2.29
N SER A 538 -13.39 11.89 1.91
CA SER A 538 -14.60 11.71 1.11
C SER A 538 -15.84 12.28 1.82
N LYS A 539 -15.96 12.05 3.14
CA LYS A 539 -17.02 12.65 3.96
C LYS A 539 -16.99 14.17 3.91
N LYS A 540 -15.81 14.80 4.13
CA LYS A 540 -15.68 16.25 4.06
C LYS A 540 -16.01 16.81 2.68
N ILE A 541 -15.58 16.14 1.60
CA ILE A 541 -15.89 16.53 0.23
C ILE A 541 -17.39 16.55 -0.01
N LEU A 542 -18.11 15.53 0.48
CA LEU A 542 -19.56 15.42 0.34
C LEU A 542 -20.31 16.43 1.21
N GLU A 543 -19.86 16.70 2.43
CA GLU A 543 -20.52 17.61 3.38
C GLU A 543 -20.19 19.09 3.16
N GLU A 544 -18.93 19.42 2.88
CA GLU A 544 -18.42 20.79 2.80
C GLU A 544 -18.32 21.30 1.34
N GLY A 545 -18.30 20.38 0.35
CA GLY A 545 -18.22 20.71 -1.08
C GLY A 545 -16.90 21.36 -1.48
N LYS A 546 -16.96 22.39 -2.35
CA LYS A 546 -15.78 23.02 -2.96
C LYS A 546 -14.68 23.43 -1.98
N PRO A 547 -14.94 24.02 -0.80
CA PRO A 547 -13.87 24.35 0.14
C PRO A 547 -13.03 23.15 0.62
N ALA A 548 -13.64 21.97 0.77
CA ALA A 548 -12.92 20.75 1.12
C ALA A 548 -12.14 20.23 -0.08
N VAL A 549 -12.71 20.26 -1.27
CA VAL A 549 -12.06 19.86 -2.53
C VAL A 549 -10.82 20.71 -2.80
N ASP A 550 -10.93 22.04 -2.67
CA ASP A 550 -9.79 22.95 -2.89
C ASP A 550 -8.62 22.65 -1.94
N LYS A 551 -8.90 22.30 -0.68
CA LYS A 551 -7.86 21.87 0.28
C LYS A 551 -7.31 20.50 -0.05
N TYR A 552 -8.16 19.55 -0.41
CA TYR A 552 -7.77 18.19 -0.75
C TYR A 552 -6.85 18.18 -1.98
N ILE A 553 -7.23 18.86 -3.06
CA ILE A 553 -6.40 18.94 -4.27
C ILE A 553 -5.15 19.79 -3.99
N GLY A 554 -5.32 21.05 -3.52
CA GLY A 554 -4.22 22.01 -3.42
C GLY A 554 -3.19 21.69 -2.33
N ASN A 555 -3.62 21.11 -1.20
CA ASN A 555 -2.70 20.85 -0.09
C ASN A 555 -2.29 19.38 0.03
N PHE A 556 -3.09 18.43 -0.49
CA PHE A 556 -2.76 17.02 -0.41
C PHE A 556 -2.30 16.48 -1.77
N LEU A 557 -3.14 16.45 -2.81
CA LEU A 557 -2.73 15.87 -4.10
C LEU A 557 -1.54 16.60 -4.72
N CYS A 558 -1.53 17.93 -4.64
CA CYS A 558 -0.42 18.77 -5.13
C CYS A 558 0.80 18.78 -4.21
N GLY A 559 0.75 18.12 -3.06
CA GLY A 559 1.75 18.31 -2.01
C GLY A 559 3.00 17.45 -2.13
N GLY A 560 2.93 16.28 -2.75
CA GLY A 560 4.02 15.32 -2.83
C GLY A 560 4.66 15.03 -1.46
N CYS A 561 5.98 15.10 -1.36
CA CYS A 561 6.72 15.05 -0.09
C CYS A 561 7.27 16.42 0.35
N SER A 562 6.66 17.53 -0.09
CA SER A 562 7.04 18.87 0.36
C SER A 562 6.80 19.12 1.86
N LYS A 563 6.02 18.26 2.51
CA LYS A 563 5.78 18.20 3.96
C LYS A 563 5.87 16.74 4.42
N ASN A 564 6.01 16.51 5.74
CA ASN A 564 5.83 15.15 6.24
C ASN A 564 4.35 14.71 6.12
N PRO A 565 4.05 13.40 6.11
CA PRO A 565 2.71 12.89 5.85
C PRO A 565 1.63 13.47 6.77
N ILE A 566 1.93 13.63 8.05
CA ILE A 566 0.97 14.16 9.03
C ILE A 566 0.66 15.64 8.77
N GLU A 567 1.68 16.44 8.46
CA GLU A 567 1.48 17.85 8.12
C GLU A 567 0.75 18.02 6.79
N LEU A 568 1.06 17.15 5.82
CA LEU A 568 0.40 17.14 4.52
C LEU A 568 -1.11 16.94 4.68
N LEU A 569 -1.50 15.86 5.37
CA LEU A 569 -2.91 15.54 5.64
C LEU A 569 -3.59 16.62 6.50
N ARG A 570 -2.91 17.11 7.54
CA ARG A 570 -3.41 18.18 8.40
C ARG A 570 -3.67 19.48 7.61
N SER A 571 -2.79 19.85 6.70
CA SER A 571 -2.97 21.04 5.87
C SER A 571 -4.18 20.93 4.94
N ALA A 572 -4.56 19.73 4.56
CA ALA A 572 -5.76 19.42 3.78
C ALA A 572 -7.04 19.26 4.65
N GLY A 573 -6.90 19.29 5.98
CA GLY A 573 -8.02 19.26 6.91
C GLY A 573 -8.27 17.92 7.61
N VAL A 574 -7.34 16.97 7.51
CA VAL A 574 -7.40 15.66 8.21
C VAL A 574 -6.15 15.48 9.07
N ASP A 575 -6.28 15.65 10.38
CA ASP A 575 -5.17 15.58 11.34
C ASP A 575 -5.04 14.18 11.94
N MET A 576 -4.23 13.32 11.33
CA MET A 576 -3.99 11.95 11.78
C MET A 576 -3.22 11.85 13.11
N SER A 577 -2.67 12.96 13.63
CA SER A 577 -2.09 12.96 14.99
C SER A 577 -3.13 12.93 16.11
N THR A 578 -4.42 13.06 15.76
CA THR A 578 -5.56 12.99 16.68
C THR A 578 -6.40 11.73 16.41
N PRO A 579 -7.22 11.28 17.36
CA PRO A 579 -8.15 10.16 17.14
C PRO A 579 -9.24 10.44 16.11
N LYS A 580 -9.54 11.72 15.85
CA LYS A 580 -10.72 12.16 15.12
C LYS A 580 -10.91 11.54 13.72
N PRO A 581 -9.89 11.46 12.84
CA PRO A 581 -10.11 10.88 11.52
C PRO A 581 -10.48 9.39 11.55
N VAL A 582 -9.92 8.63 12.50
CA VAL A 582 -10.26 7.21 12.72
C VAL A 582 -11.68 7.09 13.28
N ASP A 583 -12.04 7.94 14.23
CA ASP A 583 -13.38 8.01 14.81
C ASP A 583 -14.43 8.39 13.75
N ASP A 584 -14.16 9.43 12.94
CA ASP A 584 -15.05 9.83 11.84
C ASP A 584 -15.28 8.68 10.84
N ALA A 585 -14.22 7.93 10.47
CA ALA A 585 -14.33 6.79 9.57
C ALA A 585 -15.16 5.66 10.20
N LEU A 586 -14.92 5.34 11.46
CA LEU A 586 -15.67 4.28 12.16
C LEU A 586 -17.12 4.66 12.43
N ASN A 587 -17.44 5.94 12.59
CA ASN A 587 -18.81 6.43 12.63
C ASN A 587 -19.53 6.23 11.28
N VAL A 588 -18.84 6.39 10.15
CA VAL A 588 -19.39 6.03 8.83
C VAL A 588 -19.72 4.54 8.77
N PHE A 589 -18.83 3.67 9.25
CA PHE A 589 -19.10 2.23 9.35
C PHE A 589 -20.39 1.96 10.18
N GLU A 590 -20.53 2.59 11.33
CA GLU A 590 -21.70 2.40 12.18
C GLU A 590 -23.01 2.86 11.50
N ASP A 591 -22.96 3.95 10.75
CA ASP A 591 -24.14 4.48 10.08
C ASP A 591 -24.58 3.57 8.91
N TYR A 592 -23.65 3.03 8.14
CA TYR A 592 -23.97 2.01 7.13
C TYR A 592 -24.42 0.70 7.75
N LEU A 593 -23.85 0.29 8.88
CA LEU A 593 -24.32 -0.89 9.61
C LEU A 593 -25.77 -0.73 10.07
N LYS A 594 -26.18 0.42 10.62
CA LYS A 594 -27.58 0.71 10.99
C LYS A 594 -28.52 0.64 9.77
N GLN A 595 -28.09 1.18 8.63
CA GLN A 595 -28.87 1.10 7.39
C GLN A 595 -29.02 -0.35 6.92
N PHE A 596 -27.94 -1.14 6.97
CA PHE A 596 -27.95 -2.55 6.59
C PHE A 596 -28.82 -3.40 7.54
N GLU A 597 -28.74 -3.15 8.86
CA GLU A 597 -29.65 -3.77 9.85
C GLU A 597 -31.12 -3.46 9.54
N ALA A 598 -31.43 -2.25 9.12
CA ALA A 598 -32.82 -1.88 8.74
C ALA A 598 -33.29 -2.57 7.46
N ALA A 599 -32.41 -2.69 6.46
CA ALA A 599 -32.69 -3.33 5.16
C ALA A 599 -32.79 -4.87 5.24
N THR A 600 -32.34 -5.48 6.35
CA THR A 600 -32.30 -6.95 6.55
C THR A 600 -33.25 -7.44 7.65
N LYS A 601 -34.13 -6.57 8.16
CA LYS A 601 -35.23 -6.93 9.09
C LYS A 601 -36.35 -7.63 8.35
#